data_e99950794160fb58f66bb5de6692b916
#
_entry.id   e99950794160fb58f66bb5de6692b916
#
_cell.length_a   1.000
_cell.length_b   1.000
_cell.length_c   1.000
_cell.angle_alpha   90.00
_cell.angle_beta   90.00
_cell.angle_gamma   90.00
#
_symmetry.space_group_name_H-M   'P 1'
#
loop_
_entity.id
_entity.type
_entity.pdbx_description
1 polymer ?
#
loop_
_entity_poly.entity_id
_entity_poly.type
_entity_poly.pdbx_seq_one_letter_code
_entity_poly.pdbx_strand_id
1 'polypeptide(L)'
;MFRVMPLIVALAFPLPVYAWPGTVLDVHDGDTMTVAPMGDVRTPLKIRLYGIDAPELEQKGGPQSRDHLLALVQPGQNVEVIPMSVDQYCRTVALIATDRVLNADMLEAGQAWAYPQYCKAAFCKGWQKLEREAKAARLGLWSRKNPTPPWKWRQKRK
;
A
#
# COMPACT_ATOMS: atom_id res chain seq x y z
N MET A 1 16.76 -34.06 -46.00
CA MET A 1 17.64 -33.13 -45.28
C MET A 1 16.76 -32.29 -44.35
N PHE A 2 16.55 -32.74 -43.10
CA PHE A 2 15.68 -32.04 -42.14
C PHE A 2 16.50 -30.98 -41.43
N ARG A 3 16.16 -29.70 -41.61
CA ARG A 3 16.73 -28.59 -40.87
C ARG A 3 16.10 -28.54 -39.48
N VAL A 4 16.84 -28.91 -38.42
CA VAL A 4 16.44 -28.70 -37.04
C VAL A 4 16.67 -27.23 -36.71
N MET A 5 15.57 -26.49 -36.54
CA MET A 5 15.61 -25.10 -36.06
C MET A 5 15.83 -25.11 -34.53
N PRO A 6 16.84 -24.43 -34.01
CA PRO A 6 17.02 -24.38 -32.56
C PRO A 6 15.90 -23.57 -31.91
N LEU A 7 15.22 -24.19 -30.91
CA LEU A 7 14.25 -23.53 -30.07
C LEU A 7 15.02 -22.62 -29.08
N ILE A 8 14.98 -21.31 -29.31
CA ILE A 8 15.53 -20.35 -28.38
C ILE A 8 14.54 -20.19 -27.24
N VAL A 9 14.78 -20.85 -26.13
CA VAL A 9 14.06 -20.63 -24.87
C VAL A 9 14.60 -19.32 -24.27
N ALA A 10 13.84 -18.24 -24.42
CA ALA A 10 14.12 -17.00 -23.75
C ALA A 10 13.85 -17.19 -22.24
N LEU A 11 14.91 -17.30 -21.45
CA LEU A 11 14.82 -17.25 -19.98
C LEU A 11 14.43 -15.82 -19.59
N ALA A 12 13.16 -15.60 -19.27
CA ALA A 12 12.71 -14.36 -18.66
C ALA A 12 13.24 -14.30 -17.23
N PHE A 13 14.36 -13.61 -17.03
CA PHE A 13 14.79 -13.25 -15.67
C PHE A 13 13.82 -12.20 -15.14
N PRO A 14 13.25 -12.39 -13.91
CA PRO A 14 12.50 -11.33 -13.28
C PRO A 14 13.44 -10.12 -13.10
N LEU A 15 13.07 -8.97 -13.66
CA LEU A 15 13.81 -7.74 -13.43
C LEU A 15 13.82 -7.45 -11.94
N PRO A 16 14.97 -7.14 -11.34
CA PRO A 16 15.02 -6.77 -9.95
C PRO A 16 14.15 -5.53 -9.73
N VAL A 17 13.22 -5.63 -8.81
CA VAL A 17 12.39 -4.49 -8.39
C VAL A 17 13.27 -3.64 -7.49
N TYR A 18 13.77 -2.52 -8.03
CA TYR A 18 14.58 -1.58 -7.27
C TYR A 18 13.69 -0.64 -6.48
N ALA A 19 13.99 -0.48 -5.20
CA ALA A 19 13.49 0.64 -4.41
C ALA A 19 14.05 1.95 -5.00
N TRP A 20 13.24 3.01 -4.95
CA TRP A 20 13.64 4.32 -5.47
C TRP A 20 13.17 5.44 -4.53
N PRO A 21 14.00 6.51 -4.39
CA PRO A 21 13.63 7.66 -3.60
C PRO A 21 12.59 8.51 -4.33
N GLY A 22 11.56 8.95 -3.62
CA GLY A 22 10.51 9.81 -4.15
C GLY A 22 10.12 10.91 -3.20
N THR A 23 9.45 11.93 -3.72
CA THR A 23 8.86 13.03 -2.94
C THR A 23 7.35 12.87 -2.94
N VAL A 24 6.73 12.87 -1.77
CA VAL A 24 5.27 12.83 -1.63
C VAL A 24 4.68 14.13 -2.15
N LEU A 25 3.71 14.05 -3.05
CA LEU A 25 3.00 15.22 -3.58
C LEU A 25 1.62 15.38 -2.94
N ASP A 26 0.92 14.26 -2.68
CA ASP A 26 -0.42 14.28 -2.07
C ASP A 26 -0.73 12.95 -1.39
N VAL A 27 -1.60 12.96 -0.38
CA VAL A 27 -2.17 11.79 0.28
C VAL A 27 -3.68 11.81 0.06
N HIS A 28 -4.18 10.83 -0.71
CA HIS A 28 -5.58 10.80 -1.14
C HIS A 28 -6.52 10.22 -0.07
N ASP A 29 -6.10 9.10 0.53
CA ASP A 29 -6.81 8.38 1.58
C ASP A 29 -5.80 7.64 2.48
N GLY A 30 -6.26 6.75 3.35
CA GLY A 30 -5.39 6.06 4.31
C GLY A 30 -4.44 5.01 3.72
N ASP A 31 -4.47 4.76 2.41
CA ASP A 31 -3.60 3.79 1.75
C ASP A 31 -3.22 4.13 0.30
N THR A 32 -3.51 5.37 -0.12
CA THR A 32 -3.22 5.83 -1.47
C THR A 32 -2.60 7.23 -1.45
N MET A 33 -1.47 7.39 -2.10
CA MET A 33 -0.77 8.67 -2.23
C MET A 33 -0.22 8.87 -3.64
N THR A 34 0.17 10.10 -3.96
CA THR A 34 0.93 10.43 -5.17
C THR A 34 2.37 10.75 -4.78
N VAL A 35 3.31 10.07 -5.43
CA VAL A 35 4.75 10.25 -5.21
C VAL A 35 5.42 10.52 -6.55
N ALA A 36 6.26 11.53 -6.61
CA ALA A 36 7.13 11.78 -7.76
C ALA A 36 8.52 11.18 -7.50
N PRO A 37 9.17 10.57 -8.50
CA PRO A 37 10.57 10.20 -8.38
C PRO A 37 11.42 11.41 -8.02
N MET A 38 12.41 11.23 -7.14
CA MET A 38 13.27 12.33 -6.72
C MET A 38 13.98 12.94 -7.95
N GLY A 39 13.85 14.25 -8.09
CA GLY A 39 14.41 15.00 -9.24
C GLY A 39 13.49 15.03 -10.48
N ASP A 40 12.37 14.32 -10.51
CA ASP A 40 11.39 14.38 -11.59
C ASP A 40 9.94 14.50 -11.09
N VAL A 41 9.53 15.70 -10.77
CA VAL A 41 8.16 16.00 -10.33
C VAL A 41 7.12 15.98 -11.47
N ARG A 42 7.56 15.82 -12.74
CA ARG A 42 6.67 15.84 -13.91
C ARG A 42 6.05 14.48 -14.21
N THR A 43 6.58 13.41 -13.60
CA THR A 43 6.08 12.04 -13.78
C THR A 43 5.58 11.44 -12.45
N PRO A 44 4.56 12.05 -11.80
CA PRO A 44 4.05 11.54 -10.54
C PRO A 44 3.36 10.20 -10.74
N LEU A 45 3.58 9.30 -9.77
CA LEU A 45 2.98 7.97 -9.75
C LEU A 45 1.95 7.88 -8.62
N LYS A 46 0.79 7.30 -8.92
CA LYS A 46 -0.18 6.95 -7.89
C LYS A 46 0.24 5.64 -7.23
N ILE A 47 0.53 5.72 -5.96
CA ILE A 47 1.00 4.59 -5.15
C ILE A 47 -0.14 4.09 -4.28
N ARG A 48 -0.41 2.78 -4.34
CA ARG A 48 -1.29 2.06 -3.42
C ARG A 48 -0.42 1.33 -2.39
N LEU A 49 -0.67 1.53 -1.11
CA LEU A 49 0.08 0.84 -0.07
C LEU A 49 -0.19 -0.67 -0.11
N TYR A 50 0.87 -1.46 -0.25
CA TYR A 50 0.81 -2.92 -0.36
C TYR A 50 0.25 -3.55 0.91
N GLY A 51 -0.58 -4.57 0.75
CA GLY A 51 -0.98 -5.50 1.80
C GLY A 51 -1.94 -4.96 2.87
N ILE A 52 -2.35 -3.70 2.77
CA ILE A 52 -3.35 -3.07 3.64
C ILE A 52 -4.55 -2.55 2.85
N ASP A 53 -5.67 -2.33 3.53
CA ASP A 53 -6.87 -1.71 2.95
C ASP A 53 -7.45 -0.74 3.97
N ALA A 54 -7.42 0.56 3.66
CA ALA A 54 -7.93 1.62 4.51
C ALA A 54 -9.34 2.04 4.12
N PRO A 55 -10.14 2.63 5.02
CA PRO A 55 -11.45 3.13 4.67
C PRO A 55 -11.35 4.22 3.60
N GLU A 56 -12.28 4.19 2.65
CA GLU A 56 -12.44 5.25 1.67
C GLU A 56 -12.77 6.59 2.36
N LEU A 57 -12.44 7.73 1.75
CA LEU A 57 -12.70 9.05 2.38
C LEU A 57 -14.15 9.24 2.82
N GLU A 58 -15.11 8.77 2.03
CA GLU A 58 -16.54 8.87 2.35
C GLU A 58 -17.01 7.79 3.35
N GLN A 59 -16.16 6.82 3.64
CA GLN A 59 -16.46 5.79 4.62
C GLN A 59 -16.19 6.31 6.03
N LYS A 60 -17.00 5.87 6.98
CA LYS A 60 -16.78 6.21 8.39
C LYS A 60 -15.40 5.72 8.85
N GLY A 61 -14.53 6.65 9.19
CA GLY A 61 -13.12 6.41 9.56
C GLY A 61 -12.13 6.74 8.44
N GLY A 62 -12.60 7.02 7.23
CA GLY A 62 -11.74 7.40 6.11
C GLY A 62 -10.94 8.67 6.34
N PRO A 63 -11.57 9.78 6.72
CA PRO A 63 -10.83 11.01 7.04
C PRO A 63 -9.77 10.80 8.11
N GLN A 64 -10.09 10.09 9.21
CA GLN A 64 -9.14 9.82 10.28
C GLN A 64 -7.97 8.94 9.83
N SER A 65 -8.23 7.95 8.97
CA SER A 65 -7.18 7.11 8.39
C SER A 65 -6.25 7.92 7.48
N ARG A 66 -6.81 8.80 6.64
CA ARG A 66 -6.03 9.73 5.81
C ARG A 66 -5.20 10.69 6.66
N ASP A 67 -5.82 11.32 7.67
CA ASP A 67 -5.13 12.26 8.55
C ASP A 67 -3.98 11.59 9.31
N HIS A 68 -4.14 10.33 9.68
CA HIS A 68 -3.06 9.56 10.30
C HIS A 68 -1.90 9.33 9.33
N LEU A 69 -2.18 8.95 8.07
CA LEU A 69 -1.12 8.80 7.06
C LEU A 69 -0.42 10.15 6.79
N LEU A 70 -1.17 11.26 6.77
CA LEU A 70 -0.60 12.61 6.68
C LEU A 70 0.25 13.00 7.90
N ALA A 71 -0.05 12.47 9.09
CA ALA A 71 0.79 12.67 10.27
C ALA A 71 2.11 11.87 10.20
N LEU A 72 2.12 10.75 9.49
CA LEU A 72 3.32 9.94 9.26
C LEU A 72 4.19 10.51 8.13
N VAL A 73 3.57 11.09 7.09
CA VAL A 73 4.28 11.66 5.95
C VAL A 73 3.49 12.79 5.32
N GLN A 74 4.13 13.92 5.10
CA GLN A 74 3.49 15.12 4.54
C GLN A 74 3.92 15.35 3.09
N PRO A 75 3.11 16.05 2.28
CA PRO A 75 3.54 16.55 0.98
C PRO A 75 4.86 17.34 1.09
N GLY A 76 5.75 17.08 0.17
CA GLY A 76 7.12 17.63 0.14
C GLY A 76 8.16 16.76 0.87
N GLN A 77 7.76 15.78 1.68
CA GLN A 77 8.70 14.86 2.32
C GLN A 77 9.20 13.77 1.37
N ASN A 78 10.43 13.34 1.59
CA ASN A 78 11.04 12.25 0.86
C ASN A 78 10.70 10.91 1.50
N VAL A 79 10.49 9.91 0.65
CA VAL A 79 10.21 8.53 1.02
C VAL A 79 10.99 7.58 0.13
N GLU A 80 11.19 6.37 0.59
CA GLU A 80 11.62 5.25 -0.24
C GLU A 80 10.39 4.48 -0.70
N VAL A 81 10.24 4.36 -2.01
CA VAL A 81 9.20 3.54 -2.65
C VAL A 81 9.80 2.19 -3.00
N ILE A 82 9.24 1.12 -2.43
CA ILE A 82 9.65 -0.27 -2.68
C ILE A 82 8.50 -0.95 -3.43
N PRO A 83 8.54 -0.97 -4.78
CA PRO A 83 7.47 -1.56 -5.56
C PRO A 83 7.33 -3.06 -5.28
N MET A 84 6.10 -3.54 -5.20
CA MET A 84 5.77 -4.96 -5.00
C MET A 84 5.03 -5.54 -6.20
N SER A 85 4.19 -4.74 -6.84
CA SER A 85 3.41 -5.12 -8.03
C SER A 85 2.77 -3.88 -8.68
N VAL A 86 2.05 -4.12 -9.79
CA VAL A 86 1.14 -3.14 -10.39
C VAL A 86 -0.27 -3.73 -10.34
N ASP A 87 -1.27 -2.94 -9.99
CA ASP A 87 -2.65 -3.39 -9.93
C ASP A 87 -3.39 -3.24 -11.29
N GLN A 88 -4.62 -3.74 -11.34
CA GLN A 88 -5.46 -3.68 -12.54
C GLN A 88 -5.82 -2.25 -13.01
N TYR A 89 -5.57 -1.23 -12.17
CA TYR A 89 -5.78 0.19 -12.47
C TYR A 89 -4.47 0.89 -12.82
N CYS A 90 -3.41 0.13 -13.11
CA CYS A 90 -2.06 0.63 -13.42
C CYS A 90 -1.43 1.47 -12.29
N ARG A 91 -1.87 1.29 -11.02
CA ARG A 91 -1.21 1.90 -9.87
C ARG A 91 -0.03 1.05 -9.43
N THR A 92 1.08 1.69 -9.07
CA THR A 92 2.17 0.99 -8.38
C THR A 92 1.72 0.60 -6.99
N VAL A 93 1.77 -0.69 -6.66
CA VAL A 93 1.50 -1.20 -5.32
C VAL A 93 2.84 -1.38 -4.60
N ALA A 94 3.07 -0.65 -3.50
CA ALA A 94 4.39 -0.56 -2.88
C ALA A 94 4.37 -0.56 -1.36
N LEU A 95 5.52 -0.88 -0.77
CA LEU A 95 5.84 -0.42 0.58
C LEU A 95 6.37 1.01 0.47
N ILE A 96 5.99 1.83 1.42
CA ILE A 96 6.53 3.18 1.58
C ILE A 96 7.28 3.24 2.91
N ALA A 97 8.53 3.67 2.83
CA ALA A 97 9.37 3.78 4.00
C ALA A 97 9.96 5.19 4.18
N THR A 98 10.04 5.60 5.43
CA THR A 98 10.89 6.67 5.94
C THR A 98 11.96 6.01 6.82
N ASP A 99 12.01 6.29 8.10
CA ASP A 99 12.69 5.49 9.12
C ASP A 99 11.93 4.19 9.47
N ARG A 100 10.65 4.13 9.14
CA ARG A 100 9.75 2.99 9.33
C ARG A 100 8.94 2.70 8.06
N VAL A 101 8.31 1.53 8.00
CA VAL A 101 7.40 1.15 6.91
C VAL A 101 5.99 1.65 7.25
N LEU A 102 5.52 2.68 6.53
CA LEU A 102 4.23 3.35 6.78
C LEU A 102 3.03 2.39 6.70
N ASN A 103 3.11 1.38 5.83
CA ASN A 103 2.09 0.32 5.73
C ASN A 103 1.87 -0.40 7.07
N ALA A 104 2.95 -0.70 7.79
CA ALA A 104 2.89 -1.36 9.10
C ALA A 104 2.38 -0.39 10.18
N ASP A 105 2.84 0.88 10.16
CA ASP A 105 2.40 1.91 11.10
C ASP A 105 0.89 2.15 11.03
N MET A 106 0.30 2.12 9.82
CA MET A 106 -1.15 2.22 9.63
C MET A 106 -1.91 1.08 10.30
N LEU A 107 -1.34 -0.14 10.31
CA LEU A 107 -1.92 -1.30 11.01
C LEU A 107 -1.77 -1.20 12.52
N GLU A 108 -0.57 -0.81 13.00
CA GLU A 108 -0.28 -0.61 14.42
C GLU A 108 -1.20 0.42 15.04
N ALA A 109 -1.46 1.53 14.33
CA ALA A 109 -2.38 2.57 14.76
C ALA A 109 -3.87 2.20 14.61
N GLY A 110 -4.17 1.03 14.05
CA GLY A 110 -5.55 0.62 13.79
C GLY A 110 -6.26 1.46 12.72
N GLN A 111 -5.53 2.06 11.78
CA GLN A 111 -6.08 2.94 10.75
C GLN A 111 -6.33 2.23 9.41
N ALA A 112 -5.93 0.95 9.30
CA ALA A 112 -6.16 0.10 8.14
C ALA A 112 -6.46 -1.34 8.57
N TRP A 113 -6.99 -2.14 7.64
CA TRP A 113 -7.08 -3.60 7.75
C TRP A 113 -5.87 -4.23 7.09
N ALA A 114 -5.30 -5.29 7.69
CA ALA A 114 -4.44 -6.20 6.96
C ALA A 114 -5.27 -6.89 5.86
N TYR A 115 -4.70 -6.98 4.64
CA TYR A 115 -5.43 -7.54 3.50
C TYR A 115 -4.73 -8.79 2.95
N PRO A 116 -4.90 -9.97 3.59
CA PRO A 116 -4.15 -11.19 3.29
C PRO A 116 -4.29 -11.67 1.85
N GLN A 117 -5.41 -11.36 1.20
CA GLN A 117 -5.65 -11.69 -0.20
C GLN A 117 -4.59 -11.06 -1.11
N TYR A 118 -4.11 -9.86 -0.77
CA TYR A 118 -3.13 -9.09 -1.53
C TYR A 118 -1.78 -8.92 -0.81
N CYS A 119 -1.59 -9.60 0.33
CA CYS A 119 -0.33 -9.61 1.06
C CYS A 119 0.26 -11.03 1.04
N LYS A 120 1.23 -11.28 0.17
CA LYS A 120 1.82 -12.62 -0.07
C LYS A 120 3.25 -12.77 0.45
N ALA A 121 3.89 -11.68 0.84
CA ALA A 121 5.26 -11.69 1.37
C ALA A 121 5.33 -12.32 2.77
N ALA A 122 6.50 -12.76 3.17
CA ALA A 122 6.71 -13.44 4.45
C ALA A 122 6.33 -12.57 5.66
N PHE A 123 6.55 -11.27 5.60
CA PHE A 123 6.21 -10.30 6.65
C PHE A 123 4.69 -10.13 6.88
N CYS A 124 3.85 -10.54 5.93
CA CYS A 124 2.39 -10.36 6.02
C CYS A 124 1.76 -11.08 7.23
N LYS A 125 2.39 -12.18 7.69
CA LYS A 125 1.96 -12.84 8.94
C LYS A 125 2.15 -11.94 10.16
N GLY A 126 3.24 -11.17 10.18
CA GLY A 126 3.50 -10.16 11.20
C GLY A 126 2.45 -9.05 11.17
N TRP A 127 2.04 -8.58 9.99
CA TRP A 127 1.03 -7.54 9.84
C TRP A 127 -0.37 -7.94 10.34
N GLN A 128 -0.75 -9.21 10.15
CA GLN A 128 -1.97 -9.73 10.77
C GLN A 128 -1.89 -9.72 12.32
N LYS A 129 -0.68 -9.86 12.88
CA LYS A 129 -0.47 -9.71 14.32
C LYS A 129 -0.66 -8.26 14.76
N LEU A 130 -0.06 -7.28 14.04
CA LEU A 130 -0.25 -5.84 14.30
C LEU A 130 -1.73 -5.46 14.33
N GLU A 131 -2.50 -5.90 13.33
CA GLU A 131 -3.94 -5.68 13.29
C GLU A 131 -4.66 -6.27 14.51
N ARG A 132 -4.32 -7.50 14.93
CA ARG A 132 -4.93 -8.12 16.12
C ARG A 132 -4.61 -7.34 17.40
N GLU A 133 -3.38 -6.85 17.53
CA GLU A 133 -2.93 -6.04 18.66
C GLU A 133 -3.67 -4.70 18.71
N ALA A 134 -3.76 -4.00 17.58
CA ALA A 134 -4.56 -2.77 17.46
C ALA A 134 -6.05 -2.99 17.81
N LYS A 135 -6.63 -4.13 17.37
CA LYS A 135 -8.00 -4.53 17.75
C LYS A 135 -8.16 -4.75 19.24
N ALA A 136 -7.24 -5.49 19.85
CA ALA A 136 -7.27 -5.76 21.29
C ALA A 136 -7.15 -4.48 22.11
N ALA A 137 -6.31 -3.55 21.68
CA ALA A 137 -6.12 -2.24 22.28
C ALA A 137 -7.21 -1.22 21.90
N ARG A 138 -8.16 -1.56 21.02
CA ARG A 138 -9.24 -0.69 20.54
C ARG A 138 -8.73 0.61 19.90
N LEU A 139 -7.62 0.55 19.16
CA LEU A 139 -7.02 1.70 18.50
C LEU A 139 -7.77 2.08 17.22
N GLY A 140 -7.75 3.36 16.87
CA GLY A 140 -8.24 3.89 15.61
C GLY A 140 -9.63 3.40 15.24
N LEU A 141 -9.77 2.70 14.15
CA LEU A 141 -11.02 2.10 13.64
C LEU A 141 -11.64 1.13 14.63
N TRP A 142 -10.81 0.45 15.43
CA TRP A 142 -11.23 -0.60 16.37
C TRP A 142 -11.82 -0.04 17.67
N SER A 143 -11.74 1.27 17.91
CA SER A 143 -12.48 1.94 19.00
C SER A 143 -13.99 1.90 18.78
N ARG A 144 -14.43 1.63 17.56
CA ARG A 144 -15.85 1.57 17.16
C ARG A 144 -16.40 0.15 17.25
N LYS A 145 -17.67 0.04 17.55
CA LYS A 145 -18.38 -1.25 17.51
C LYS A 145 -18.59 -1.66 16.04
N ASN A 146 -18.03 -2.81 15.63
CA ASN A 146 -18.19 -3.42 14.31
C ASN A 146 -17.83 -2.47 13.14
N PRO A 147 -16.59 -2.00 13.00
CA PRO A 147 -16.20 -1.18 11.87
C PRO A 147 -16.34 -1.99 10.57
N THR A 148 -16.91 -1.37 9.53
CA THR A 148 -17.11 -2.03 8.23
C THR A 148 -15.79 -2.08 7.47
N PRO A 149 -15.33 -3.25 7.00
CA PRO A 149 -14.13 -3.32 6.16
C PRO A 149 -14.34 -2.60 4.81
N PRO A 150 -13.29 -1.97 4.24
CA PRO A 150 -13.40 -1.19 3.00
C PRO A 150 -13.95 -2.00 1.82
N TRP A 151 -13.50 -3.25 1.65
CA TRP A 151 -14.01 -4.11 0.56
C TRP A 151 -15.50 -4.42 0.68
N LYS A 152 -16.06 -4.54 1.89
CA LYS A 152 -17.50 -4.71 2.10
C LYS A 152 -18.27 -3.42 1.85
N TRP A 153 -17.67 -2.28 2.18
CA TRP A 153 -18.26 -0.97 1.92
C TRP A 153 -18.36 -0.70 0.42
N ARG A 154 -17.29 -0.99 -0.35
CA ARG A 154 -17.29 -0.88 -1.82
C ARG A 154 -18.31 -1.79 -2.49
N GLN A 155 -18.53 -3.00 -1.97
CA GLN A 155 -19.53 -3.94 -2.50
C GLN A 155 -20.97 -3.42 -2.37
N LYS A 156 -21.29 -2.66 -1.31
CA LYS A 156 -22.63 -2.11 -1.09
C LYS A 156 -22.97 -0.90 -1.99
N ARG A 157 -21.98 -0.34 -2.68
CA ARG A 157 -22.14 0.84 -3.53
C ARG A 157 -22.10 0.52 -5.04
N LYS A 158 -21.96 -0.75 -5.39
CA LYS A 158 -22.14 -1.27 -6.74
C LYS A 158 -23.60 -1.67 -6.95
#